data_e47654bcc6206542ac9f018d34b6ab78
#
_entry.id   e47654bcc6206542ac9f018d34b6ab78
#
_cell.length_a   1.000
_cell.length_b   1.000
_cell.length_c   1.000
_cell.angle_alpha   90.00
_cell.angle_beta   90.00
_cell.angle_gamma   90.00
#
_symmetry.space_group_name_H-M   'P 1'
#
loop_
_entity.id
_entity.type
_entity.pdbx_description
1 polymer ?
#
loop_
_entity_poly.entity_id
_entity_poly.type
_entity_poly.pdbx_seq_one_letter_code
_entity_poly.pdbx_strand_id
1 'polypeptide(L)'
;MKVLIISHNPVSGQSNMGKTFLSLFSKFDSSELCQLYIYPTVPNIRSCGSFFRITDKQVLKSLLRGRHPGGEILPEQIREDQAAYEKASDESLYRSRKNKSALRRLLRDAMWELSCWYSPELKAWLDRENPDCIFVAPGVAKFIHNFVLQIAKDREIPVVTYICDEYYFVSQPEGALDRLRLKLLKEKIEALMAKTDHLVTISRELKTEYAETFRVGATHLLTGAAFETALEPRLAENPRVISYFGNIRCNRYISLGQIGRTLDEINRELGTDYELDIYTAEKDPEILASLERYKSVKLCGFVAGDAFVQALQHAQLLLHVEAFDEASIDFVKHSVSTKIADSLASGVPFLAYGPEEISSMQHLLRHECAIAATSPAELRDMLLRALTDGAERRRVAERAILVAKKYHNSEKNSEKLRLLLAAVSAGK
;
A
#
# COMPACT_ATOMS: atom_id res chain seq x y z
N MET A 1 15.86 16.86 -13.23
CA MET A 1 16.22 16.10 -12.01
C MET A 1 15.94 14.64 -12.26
N LYS A 2 16.92 13.78 -12.05
CA LYS A 2 16.79 12.32 -12.24
C LYS A 2 16.67 11.64 -10.88
N VAL A 3 15.62 10.84 -10.66
CA VAL A 3 15.34 10.17 -9.40
C VAL A 3 15.54 8.66 -9.56
N LEU A 4 16.40 8.06 -8.72
CA LEU A 4 16.52 6.62 -8.60
C LEU A 4 15.50 6.10 -7.57
N ILE A 5 14.50 5.38 -8.05
CA ILE A 5 13.53 4.69 -7.19
C ILE A 5 14.09 3.32 -6.81
N ILE A 6 14.20 3.02 -5.52
CA ILE A 6 14.58 1.69 -5.02
C ILE A 6 13.41 1.10 -4.25
N SER A 7 12.91 -0.06 -4.68
CA SER A 7 11.76 -0.68 -4.05
C SER A 7 11.70 -2.20 -4.30
N HIS A 8 10.82 -2.86 -3.57
CA HIS A 8 10.57 -4.28 -3.75
C HIS A 8 9.87 -4.57 -5.09
N ASN A 9 8.76 -3.86 -5.36
CA ASN A 9 7.94 -4.04 -6.55
C ASN A 9 8.25 -2.98 -7.62
N PRO A 10 8.03 -3.28 -8.91
CA PRO A 10 8.12 -2.26 -9.94
C PRO A 10 7.03 -1.20 -9.77
N VAL A 11 7.30 0.02 -10.24
CA VAL A 11 6.29 1.08 -10.41
C VAL A 11 5.34 0.65 -11.53
N SER A 12 4.16 0.16 -11.16
CA SER A 12 3.18 -0.41 -12.08
C SER A 12 1.78 -0.41 -11.48
N GLY A 13 0.74 -0.54 -12.32
CA GLY A 13 -0.65 -0.65 -11.87
C GLY A 13 -1.02 -1.98 -11.19
N GLN A 14 -0.12 -2.96 -11.15
CA GLN A 14 -0.41 -4.33 -10.71
C GLN A 14 -0.30 -4.56 -9.21
N SER A 15 0.38 -3.69 -8.47
CA SER A 15 0.56 -3.81 -7.01
C SER A 15 0.13 -2.55 -6.28
N ASN A 16 -0.24 -2.66 -5.00
CA ASN A 16 -0.61 -1.49 -4.19
C ASN A 16 0.55 -0.48 -4.09
N MET A 17 1.77 -0.94 -3.87
CA MET A 17 2.96 -0.09 -3.84
C MET A 17 3.21 0.57 -5.20
N GLY A 18 3.05 -0.18 -6.30
CA GLY A 18 3.16 0.35 -7.66
C GLY A 18 2.15 1.48 -7.92
N LYS A 19 0.88 1.28 -7.53
CA LYS A 19 -0.15 2.33 -7.62
C LYS A 19 0.18 3.56 -6.79
N THR A 20 0.69 3.37 -5.58
CA THR A 20 1.14 4.48 -4.72
C THR A 20 2.25 5.28 -5.40
N PHE A 21 3.23 4.61 -5.99
CA PHE A 21 4.30 5.30 -6.73
C PHE A 21 3.80 5.99 -7.99
N LEU A 22 2.91 5.37 -8.76
CA LEU A 22 2.27 6.03 -9.90
C LEU A 22 1.56 7.32 -9.50
N SER A 23 0.89 7.31 -8.36
CA SER A 23 0.25 8.52 -7.81
C SER A 23 1.30 9.56 -7.36
N LEU A 24 2.32 9.15 -6.61
CA LEU A 24 3.35 10.06 -6.09
C LEU A 24 4.24 10.66 -7.19
N PHE A 25 4.46 9.95 -8.28
CA PHE A 25 5.28 10.39 -9.41
C PHE A 25 4.48 10.84 -10.64
N SER A 26 3.16 11.09 -10.50
CA SER A 26 2.28 11.42 -11.63
C SER A 26 2.65 12.70 -12.41
N LYS A 27 3.41 13.61 -11.82
CA LYS A 27 3.91 14.85 -12.47
C LYS A 27 5.37 14.77 -12.93
N PHE A 28 5.98 13.58 -12.86
CA PHE A 28 7.34 13.37 -13.38
C PHE A 28 7.26 12.76 -14.78
N ASP A 29 8.11 13.25 -15.67
CA ASP A 29 8.32 12.56 -16.93
C ASP A 29 9.03 11.23 -16.69
N SER A 30 8.69 10.21 -17.47
CA SER A 30 9.35 8.89 -17.33
C SER A 30 10.87 8.99 -17.46
N SER A 31 11.37 9.92 -18.30
CA SER A 31 12.80 10.20 -18.47
C SER A 31 13.49 10.71 -17.21
N GLU A 32 12.75 11.31 -16.26
CA GLU A 32 13.25 11.77 -14.97
C GLU A 32 13.36 10.66 -13.93
N LEU A 33 12.85 9.47 -14.24
CA LEU A 33 12.76 8.34 -13.30
C LEU A 33 13.55 7.14 -13.82
N CYS A 34 14.33 6.51 -12.94
CA CYS A 34 14.89 5.18 -13.15
C CYS A 34 14.63 4.32 -11.91
N GLN A 35 14.50 3.01 -12.08
CA GLN A 35 14.13 2.15 -10.97
C GLN A 35 15.01 0.91 -10.85
N LEU A 36 15.51 0.65 -9.62
CA LEU A 36 16.10 -0.61 -9.19
C LEU A 36 15.07 -1.37 -8.34
N TYR A 37 14.69 -2.58 -8.75
CA TYR A 37 13.72 -3.39 -8.01
C TYR A 37 14.06 -4.88 -8.01
N ILE A 38 13.39 -5.66 -7.13
CA ILE A 38 13.74 -7.06 -6.88
C ILE A 38 12.63 -8.07 -7.21
N TYR A 39 11.43 -7.62 -7.45
CA TYR A 39 10.30 -8.50 -7.73
C TYR A 39 10.42 -9.13 -9.14
N PRO A 40 10.07 -10.43 -9.33
CA PRO A 40 10.32 -11.12 -10.60
C PRO A 40 9.45 -10.67 -11.78
N THR A 41 8.40 -9.87 -11.56
CA THR A 41 7.56 -9.38 -12.66
C THR A 41 8.22 -8.28 -13.47
N VAL A 42 7.83 -8.16 -14.74
CA VAL A 42 8.16 -7.02 -15.59
C VAL A 42 7.10 -5.94 -15.38
N PRO A 43 7.45 -4.63 -15.38
CA PRO A 43 6.46 -3.57 -15.34
C PRO A 43 5.48 -3.68 -16.53
N ASN A 44 4.21 -3.35 -16.31
CA ASN A 44 3.18 -3.34 -17.36
C ASN A 44 3.01 -1.96 -18.02
N ILE A 45 3.68 -0.94 -17.52
CA ILE A 45 3.66 0.43 -18.01
C ILE A 45 5.06 1.04 -17.99
N ARG A 46 5.32 1.96 -18.91
CA ARG A 46 6.59 2.70 -19.00
C ARG A 46 6.59 3.90 -18.06
N SER A 47 6.43 3.65 -16.77
CA SER A 47 6.42 4.69 -15.74
C SER A 47 7.79 5.30 -15.43
N CYS A 48 8.88 4.59 -15.79
CA CYS A 48 10.25 5.07 -15.67
C CYS A 48 10.96 4.93 -17.02
N GLY A 49 11.95 5.79 -17.28
CA GLY A 49 12.77 5.74 -18.49
C GLY A 49 13.61 4.48 -18.60
N SER A 50 14.03 3.94 -17.44
CA SER A 50 14.75 2.66 -17.39
C SER A 50 14.48 1.89 -16.10
N PHE A 51 14.68 0.56 -16.17
CA PHE A 51 14.49 -0.35 -15.05
C PHE A 51 15.65 -1.33 -14.97
N PHE A 52 16.21 -1.50 -13.78
CA PHE A 52 17.16 -2.56 -13.47
C PHE A 52 16.55 -3.53 -12.46
N ARG A 53 16.55 -4.82 -12.75
CA ARG A 53 15.94 -5.84 -11.90
C ARG A 53 16.96 -6.86 -11.40
N ILE A 54 16.95 -7.13 -10.08
CA ILE A 54 17.72 -8.20 -9.46
C ILE A 54 16.76 -9.10 -8.68
N THR A 55 16.63 -10.37 -9.05
CA THR A 55 15.72 -11.31 -8.40
C THR A 55 16.45 -12.31 -7.50
N ASP A 56 15.76 -12.87 -6.49
CA ASP A 56 16.31 -13.94 -5.62
C ASP A 56 16.90 -15.11 -6.43
N LYS A 57 16.23 -15.49 -7.54
CA LYS A 57 16.69 -16.57 -8.42
C LYS A 57 17.99 -16.22 -9.14
N GLN A 58 18.15 -14.97 -9.58
CA GLN A 58 19.39 -14.50 -10.20
C GLN A 58 20.52 -14.48 -9.17
N VAL A 59 20.24 -14.01 -7.94
CA VAL A 59 21.20 -14.03 -6.83
C VAL A 59 21.63 -15.45 -6.50
N LEU A 60 20.70 -16.39 -6.34
CA LEU A 60 21.03 -17.80 -6.09
C LEU A 60 21.88 -18.40 -7.22
N LYS A 61 21.52 -18.14 -8.48
CA LYS A 61 22.30 -18.61 -9.64
C LYS A 61 23.70 -17.98 -9.70
N SER A 62 23.84 -16.72 -9.28
CA SER A 62 25.13 -16.03 -9.28
C SER A 62 26.11 -16.68 -8.28
N LEU A 63 25.63 -17.04 -7.11
CA LEU A 63 26.44 -17.74 -6.10
C LEU A 63 26.90 -19.12 -6.57
N LEU A 64 26.07 -19.81 -7.38
CA LEU A 64 26.39 -21.15 -7.90
C LEU A 64 27.28 -21.13 -9.15
N ARG A 65 27.22 -20.08 -9.96
CA ARG A 65 27.84 -20.05 -11.30
C ARG A 65 28.86 -18.93 -11.48
N GLY A 66 29.14 -18.12 -10.45
CA GLY A 66 30.10 -17.03 -10.51
C GLY A 66 29.74 -15.90 -11.47
N ARG A 67 28.45 -15.75 -11.83
CA ARG A 67 27.95 -14.69 -12.70
C ARG A 67 27.32 -13.57 -11.86
N HIS A 68 27.37 -12.35 -12.35
CA HIS A 68 26.69 -11.23 -11.68
C HIS A 68 25.17 -11.34 -11.81
N PRO A 69 24.40 -11.06 -10.74
CA PRO A 69 22.94 -11.10 -10.78
C PRO A 69 22.37 -9.78 -11.30
N GLY A 70 21.21 -9.86 -11.93
CA GLY A 70 20.44 -8.71 -12.38
C GLY A 70 20.60 -8.42 -13.86
N GLY A 71 19.92 -7.39 -14.30
CA GLY A 71 19.94 -6.89 -15.66
C GLY A 71 18.90 -5.81 -15.90
N GLU A 72 19.13 -5.02 -16.92
CA GLU A 72 18.20 -4.00 -17.41
C GLU A 72 16.98 -4.68 -18.06
N ILE A 73 15.80 -4.09 -17.84
CA ILE A 73 14.57 -4.47 -18.53
C ILE A 73 14.47 -3.64 -19.81
N LEU A 74 14.50 -4.30 -20.95
CA LEU A 74 14.42 -3.64 -22.23
C LEU A 74 13.02 -3.12 -22.52
N PRO A 75 12.84 -1.98 -23.20
CA PRO A 75 11.54 -1.38 -23.47
C PRO A 75 10.55 -2.32 -24.17
N GLU A 76 11.01 -3.23 -25.03
CA GLU A 76 10.19 -4.23 -25.72
C GLU A 76 9.66 -5.35 -24.80
N GLN A 77 10.22 -5.49 -23.60
CA GLN A 77 9.75 -6.43 -22.59
C GLN A 77 8.57 -5.87 -21.79
N ILE A 78 8.37 -4.54 -21.81
CA ILE A 78 7.27 -3.87 -21.13
C ILE A 78 6.05 -3.92 -22.05
N ARG A 79 5.06 -4.75 -21.69
CA ARG A 79 3.83 -4.94 -22.46
C ARG A 79 2.64 -4.38 -21.70
N GLU A 80 2.02 -3.34 -22.25
CA GLU A 80 0.85 -2.67 -21.65
C GLU A 80 -0.39 -3.55 -21.63
N ASP A 81 -0.53 -4.47 -22.62
CA ASP A 81 -1.69 -5.35 -22.80
C ASP A 81 -1.71 -6.61 -21.94
N GLN A 82 -0.67 -6.86 -21.14
CA GLN A 82 -0.69 -8.05 -20.27
C GLN A 82 -1.48 -7.78 -18.99
N ALA A 83 -2.81 -7.80 -19.10
CA ALA A 83 -3.72 -8.08 -17.98
C ALA A 83 -3.55 -9.51 -17.41
N ALA A 84 -2.77 -10.35 -18.04
CA ALA A 84 -2.38 -11.66 -17.56
C ALA A 84 -1.02 -11.55 -16.86
N TYR A 85 -1.04 -11.60 -15.55
CA TYR A 85 0.05 -12.20 -14.80
C TYR A 85 0.49 -13.46 -15.55
N GLU A 86 1.55 -13.38 -16.34
CA GLU A 86 2.27 -14.61 -16.61
C GLU A 86 2.59 -15.13 -15.21
N LYS A 87 1.98 -16.26 -14.87
CA LYS A 87 2.35 -17.04 -13.69
C LYS A 87 3.83 -17.36 -13.85
N ALA A 88 4.67 -16.41 -13.44
CA ALA A 88 6.09 -16.66 -13.37
C ALA A 88 6.21 -17.84 -12.42
N SER A 89 6.87 -18.90 -12.87
CA SER A 89 7.23 -20.08 -12.07
C SER A 89 7.95 -19.72 -10.76
N ASP A 90 8.31 -18.47 -10.58
CA ASP A 90 8.97 -17.89 -9.41
C ASP A 90 7.99 -17.38 -8.34
N GLU A 91 6.69 -17.23 -8.66
CA GLU A 91 5.67 -16.83 -7.68
C GLU A 91 5.50 -17.84 -6.54
N SER A 92 5.84 -19.11 -6.77
CA SER A 92 5.76 -20.15 -5.73
C SER A 92 6.69 -19.86 -4.53
N LEU A 93 7.86 -19.25 -4.77
CA LEU A 93 8.79 -18.83 -3.71
C LEU A 93 8.26 -17.62 -2.93
N TYR A 94 7.42 -16.78 -3.56
CA TYR A 94 6.83 -15.58 -2.95
C TYR A 94 5.44 -15.84 -2.35
N ARG A 95 4.65 -16.78 -2.92
CA ARG A 95 3.28 -17.10 -2.45
C ARG A 95 3.21 -17.84 -1.12
N SER A 96 4.24 -18.54 -0.70
CA SER A 96 4.27 -19.23 0.59
C SER A 96 4.41 -18.25 1.77
N ARG A 97 3.50 -17.26 1.89
CA ARG A 97 3.49 -16.30 3.00
C ARG A 97 3.10 -16.94 4.34
N LYS A 98 2.32 -18.03 4.35
CA LYS A 98 1.82 -18.67 5.57
C LYS A 98 2.91 -19.39 6.40
N ASN A 99 4.13 -19.66 5.85
CA ASN A 99 5.18 -20.41 6.57
C ASN A 99 6.61 -19.94 6.24
N LYS A 100 6.87 -18.65 6.11
CA LYS A 100 8.26 -18.20 6.04
C LYS A 100 8.81 -18.12 7.46
N SER A 101 9.38 -19.24 7.93
CA SER A 101 10.11 -19.28 9.19
C SER A 101 11.20 -18.19 9.22
N ALA A 102 11.48 -17.63 10.37
CA ALA A 102 12.56 -16.66 10.57
C ALA A 102 13.88 -17.15 9.96
N LEU A 103 14.14 -18.47 10.01
CA LEU A 103 15.29 -19.10 9.38
C LEU A 103 15.35 -18.88 7.86
N ARG A 104 14.25 -19.05 7.13
CA ARG A 104 14.23 -18.83 5.68
C ARG A 104 14.50 -17.37 5.31
N ARG A 105 14.00 -16.43 6.12
CA ARG A 105 14.27 -15.00 5.95
C ARG A 105 15.73 -14.67 6.21
N LEU A 106 16.32 -15.21 7.27
CA LEU A 106 17.77 -15.08 7.57
C LEU A 106 18.63 -15.68 6.48
N LEU A 107 18.29 -16.87 5.97
CA LEU A 107 19.00 -17.50 4.85
C LEU A 107 18.90 -16.67 3.56
N ARG A 108 17.74 -16.08 3.28
CA ARG A 108 17.58 -15.16 2.16
C ARG A 108 18.47 -13.93 2.32
N ASP A 109 18.46 -13.30 3.48
CA ASP A 109 19.31 -12.14 3.77
C ASP A 109 20.79 -12.48 3.63
N ALA A 110 21.24 -13.63 4.15
CA ALA A 110 22.61 -14.12 4.01
C ALA A 110 22.98 -14.37 2.53
N MET A 111 22.07 -14.97 1.75
CA MET A 111 22.26 -15.19 0.31
C MET A 111 22.51 -13.86 -0.43
N TRP A 112 21.76 -12.81 -0.11
CA TRP A 112 21.94 -11.50 -0.71
C TRP A 112 23.23 -10.82 -0.24
N GLU A 113 23.62 -10.95 1.02
CA GLU A 113 24.87 -10.40 1.56
C GLU A 113 26.12 -11.04 0.95
N LEU A 114 26.05 -12.33 0.66
CA LEU A 114 27.16 -13.06 0.02
C LEU A 114 27.22 -12.83 -1.50
N SER A 115 26.21 -12.25 -2.10
CA SER A 115 26.17 -12.05 -3.55
C SER A 115 26.93 -10.80 -4.00
N CYS A 116 27.46 -10.85 -5.22
CA CYS A 116 28.05 -9.69 -5.89
C CYS A 116 26.94 -8.87 -6.61
N TRP A 117 25.88 -8.48 -5.88
CA TRP A 117 24.74 -7.76 -6.46
C TRP A 117 25.12 -6.38 -7.01
N TYR A 118 26.12 -5.72 -6.44
CA TYR A 118 26.63 -4.43 -6.92
C TYR A 118 27.62 -4.66 -8.09
N SER A 119 27.07 -5.17 -9.16
CA SER A 119 27.77 -5.68 -10.32
C SER A 119 28.30 -4.57 -11.22
N PRO A 120 29.29 -4.86 -12.12
CA PRO A 120 29.73 -3.92 -13.15
C PRO A 120 28.57 -3.43 -14.04
N GLU A 121 27.61 -4.31 -14.36
CA GLU A 121 26.44 -3.98 -15.17
C GLU A 121 25.52 -2.98 -14.46
N LEU A 122 25.28 -3.17 -13.16
CA LEU A 122 24.52 -2.22 -12.35
C LEU A 122 25.25 -0.89 -12.25
N LYS A 123 26.57 -0.89 -12.06
CA LYS A 123 27.38 0.34 -12.01
C LYS A 123 27.30 1.09 -13.33
N ALA A 124 27.48 0.41 -14.46
CA ALA A 124 27.39 1.01 -15.79
C ALA A 124 25.98 1.59 -16.07
N TRP A 125 24.92 0.89 -15.60
CA TRP A 125 23.56 1.41 -15.68
C TRP A 125 23.38 2.66 -14.82
N LEU A 126 23.87 2.68 -13.57
CA LEU A 126 23.85 3.86 -12.70
C LEU A 126 24.68 5.01 -13.25
N ASP A 127 25.83 4.74 -13.92
CA ASP A 127 26.65 5.75 -14.58
C ASP A 127 25.89 6.44 -15.72
N ARG A 128 25.18 5.66 -16.51
CA ARG A 128 24.36 6.16 -17.62
C ARG A 128 23.14 6.94 -17.14
N GLU A 129 22.43 6.44 -16.14
CA GLU A 129 21.25 7.12 -15.59
C GLU A 129 21.59 8.37 -14.79
N ASN A 130 22.75 8.39 -14.16
CA ASN A 130 23.30 9.50 -13.36
C ASN A 130 22.26 10.18 -12.46
N PRO A 131 21.65 9.46 -11.49
CA PRO A 131 20.58 10.00 -10.65
C PRO A 131 21.08 11.11 -9.71
N ASP A 132 20.23 12.14 -9.50
CA ASP A 132 20.49 13.25 -8.58
C ASP A 132 20.14 12.90 -7.13
N CYS A 133 19.22 11.97 -6.91
CA CYS A 133 18.79 11.51 -5.58
C CYS A 133 18.20 10.10 -5.61
N ILE A 134 18.11 9.48 -4.43
CA ILE A 134 17.44 8.20 -4.20
C ILE A 134 16.11 8.45 -3.51
N PHE A 135 15.03 7.84 -4.05
CA PHE A 135 13.76 7.67 -3.36
C PHE A 135 13.55 6.19 -3.07
N VAL A 136 13.50 5.79 -1.79
CA VAL A 136 13.46 4.37 -1.41
C VAL A 136 12.25 4.02 -0.55
N ALA A 137 11.59 2.90 -0.88
CA ALA A 137 10.67 2.20 0.02
C ALA A 137 11.32 0.87 0.47
N PRO A 138 12.02 0.87 1.62
CA PRO A 138 12.94 -0.22 1.97
C PRO A 138 12.21 -1.51 2.40
N GLY A 139 11.06 -1.40 3.08
CA GLY A 139 10.33 -2.53 3.63
C GLY A 139 11.15 -3.34 4.65
N VAL A 140 10.80 -4.63 4.79
CA VAL A 140 11.46 -5.55 5.75
C VAL A 140 12.64 -6.33 5.16
N ALA A 141 13.04 -6.06 3.92
CA ALA A 141 14.14 -6.77 3.26
C ALA A 141 15.48 -6.07 3.54
N LYS A 142 16.28 -6.65 4.44
CA LYS A 142 17.53 -6.08 4.93
C LYS A 142 18.49 -5.67 3.80
N PHE A 143 18.56 -6.42 2.72
CA PHE A 143 19.46 -6.14 1.59
C PHE A 143 19.04 -4.91 0.76
N ILE A 144 17.78 -4.48 0.77
CA ILE A 144 17.36 -3.21 0.12
C ILE A 144 18.01 -2.02 0.84
N HIS A 145 18.12 -2.07 2.16
CA HIS A 145 18.84 -1.05 2.93
C HIS A 145 20.31 -0.99 2.49
N ASN A 146 20.95 -2.16 2.27
CA ASN A 146 22.33 -2.22 1.77
C ASN A 146 22.45 -1.59 0.37
N PHE A 147 21.47 -1.78 -0.52
CA PHE A 147 21.48 -1.12 -1.84
C PHE A 147 21.59 0.39 -1.71
N VAL A 148 20.71 0.96 -0.89
CA VAL A 148 20.67 2.42 -0.69
C VAL A 148 21.97 2.92 -0.09
N LEU A 149 22.44 2.29 1.01
CA LEU A 149 23.66 2.71 1.69
C LEU A 149 24.89 2.66 0.77
N GLN A 150 25.01 1.60 -0.05
CA GLN A 150 26.13 1.46 -0.98
C GLN A 150 26.05 2.45 -2.13
N ILE A 151 24.88 2.59 -2.78
CA ILE A 151 24.71 3.49 -3.92
C ILE A 151 24.84 4.95 -3.49
N ALA A 152 24.21 5.33 -2.36
CA ALA A 152 24.30 6.69 -1.85
C ALA A 152 25.74 7.07 -1.44
N LYS A 153 26.53 6.11 -0.93
CA LYS A 153 27.94 6.32 -0.62
C LYS A 153 28.78 6.49 -1.89
N ASP A 154 28.61 5.61 -2.88
CA ASP A 154 29.42 5.60 -4.10
C ASP A 154 29.14 6.80 -5.00
N ARG A 155 27.89 7.31 -4.98
CA ARG A 155 27.45 8.41 -5.85
C ARG A 155 27.37 9.74 -5.14
N GLU A 156 27.54 9.75 -3.82
CA GLU A 156 27.42 10.95 -2.97
C GLU A 156 26.10 11.70 -3.15
N ILE A 157 25.00 10.96 -3.44
CA ILE A 157 23.66 11.51 -3.67
C ILE A 157 22.77 11.39 -2.45
N PRO A 158 21.83 12.34 -2.24
CA PRO A 158 20.91 12.35 -1.10
C PRO A 158 19.88 11.23 -1.17
N VAL A 159 19.34 10.90 0.00
CA VAL A 159 18.36 9.83 0.20
C VAL A 159 17.07 10.37 0.78
N VAL A 160 15.96 10.13 0.10
CA VAL A 160 14.61 10.32 0.63
C VAL A 160 13.98 8.95 0.87
N THR A 161 13.64 8.66 2.12
CA THR A 161 13.07 7.37 2.52
C THR A 161 11.56 7.47 2.66
N TYR A 162 10.83 6.57 1.99
CA TYR A 162 9.38 6.45 2.07
C TYR A 162 8.97 5.31 3.00
N ILE A 163 8.28 5.64 4.09
CA ILE A 163 7.77 4.70 5.08
C ILE A 163 6.26 4.56 4.89
N CYS A 164 5.82 3.38 4.46
CA CYS A 164 4.41 3.07 4.18
C CYS A 164 3.79 2.06 5.15
N ASP A 165 4.61 1.38 5.93
CA ASP A 165 4.21 0.44 6.97
C ASP A 165 5.19 0.50 8.13
N GLU A 166 4.79 -0.02 9.29
CA GLU A 166 5.63 -0.09 10.47
C GLU A 166 6.63 -1.24 10.37
N TYR A 167 7.93 -0.92 10.50
CA TYR A 167 9.02 -1.91 10.40
C TYR A 167 9.98 -1.88 11.59
N TYR A 168 10.04 -0.78 12.33
CA TYR A 168 11.04 -0.54 13.38
C TYR A 168 10.52 -0.83 14.77
N PHE A 169 9.29 -0.42 15.09
CA PHE A 169 8.70 -0.55 16.42
C PHE A 169 7.97 -1.89 16.64
N VAL A 170 8.02 -2.81 15.68
CA VAL A 170 7.41 -4.15 15.80
C VAL A 170 7.90 -4.84 17.06
N SER A 171 6.98 -5.16 17.97
CA SER A 171 7.29 -5.46 19.37
C SER A 171 7.33 -6.94 19.75
N GLN A 172 6.78 -7.87 18.95
CA GLN A 172 6.63 -9.27 19.36
C GLN A 172 7.31 -10.27 18.40
N PRO A 173 8.58 -10.64 18.68
CA PRO A 173 9.25 -11.68 17.89
C PRO A 173 8.72 -13.09 18.22
N GLU A 174 8.47 -13.88 17.17
CA GLU A 174 8.08 -15.29 17.28
C GLU A 174 9.30 -16.21 17.56
N GLY A 175 9.94 -16.06 18.73
CA GLY A 175 11.06 -16.90 19.14
C GLY A 175 12.44 -16.30 18.87
N ALA A 176 13.52 -17.07 19.17
CA ALA A 176 14.90 -16.58 19.19
C ALA A 176 15.43 -16.17 17.80
N LEU A 177 15.12 -16.93 16.76
CA LEU A 177 15.55 -16.62 15.40
C LEU A 177 14.87 -15.37 14.83
N ASP A 178 13.62 -15.17 15.16
CA ASP A 178 12.90 -13.94 14.73
C ASP A 178 13.41 -12.71 15.49
N ARG A 179 13.73 -12.87 16.77
CA ARG A 179 14.41 -11.84 17.58
C ARG A 179 15.73 -11.41 16.98
N LEU A 180 16.56 -12.39 16.56
CA LEU A 180 17.83 -12.11 15.88
C LEU A 180 17.58 -11.36 14.56
N ARG A 181 16.64 -11.84 13.74
CA ARG A 181 16.28 -11.21 12.45
C ARG A 181 15.82 -9.76 12.65
N LEU A 182 14.92 -9.53 13.61
CA LEU A 182 14.42 -8.17 13.90
C LEU A 182 15.55 -7.26 14.40
N LYS A 183 16.46 -7.76 15.25
CA LYS A 183 17.63 -6.99 15.67
C LYS A 183 18.48 -6.57 14.49
N LEU A 184 18.84 -7.52 13.60
CA LEU A 184 19.65 -7.23 12.40
C LEU A 184 18.92 -6.27 11.42
N LEU A 185 17.59 -6.35 11.33
CA LEU A 185 16.80 -5.42 10.53
C LEU A 185 16.81 -4.02 11.14
N LYS A 186 16.62 -3.89 12.47
CA LYS A 186 16.66 -2.61 13.19
C LYS A 186 17.99 -1.90 12.99
N GLU A 187 19.12 -2.60 13.12
CA GLU A 187 20.46 -2.05 12.85
C GLU A 187 20.58 -1.46 11.43
N LYS A 188 19.96 -2.11 10.43
CA LYS A 188 19.96 -1.61 9.03
C LYS A 188 19.00 -0.44 8.83
N ILE A 189 17.85 -0.44 9.50
CA ILE A 189 16.94 0.70 9.49
C ILE A 189 17.63 1.93 10.11
N GLU A 190 18.27 1.77 11.26
CA GLU A 190 19.02 2.84 11.93
C GLU A 190 20.13 3.41 11.03
N ALA A 191 20.92 2.53 10.39
CA ALA A 191 21.94 2.96 9.44
C ALA A 191 21.36 3.71 8.23
N LEU A 192 20.21 3.25 7.70
CA LEU A 192 19.50 3.95 6.62
C LEU A 192 18.97 5.30 7.10
N MET A 193 18.34 5.37 8.27
CA MET A 193 17.82 6.62 8.83
C MET A 193 18.92 7.66 9.07
N ALA A 194 20.11 7.22 9.54
CA ALA A 194 21.29 8.08 9.69
C ALA A 194 21.79 8.66 8.35
N LYS A 195 21.46 8.04 7.21
CA LYS A 195 21.81 8.50 5.86
C LYS A 195 20.64 9.19 5.15
N THR A 196 19.44 9.14 5.73
CA THR A 196 18.22 9.72 5.15
C THR A 196 18.21 11.24 5.35
N ASP A 197 18.15 11.98 4.26
CA ASP A 197 18.07 13.45 4.27
C ASP A 197 16.64 13.94 4.55
N HIS A 198 15.62 13.17 4.14
CA HIS A 198 14.22 13.47 4.41
C HIS A 198 13.34 12.22 4.41
N LEU A 199 12.31 12.22 5.26
CA LEU A 199 11.30 11.15 5.31
C LEU A 199 10.01 11.57 4.58
N VAL A 200 9.45 10.65 3.83
CA VAL A 200 8.06 10.72 3.35
C VAL A 200 7.29 9.58 4.00
N THR A 201 6.14 9.85 4.58
CA THR A 201 5.34 8.84 5.29
C THR A 201 3.91 8.81 4.81
N ILE A 202 3.29 7.61 4.85
CA ILE A 202 1.90 7.42 4.42
C ILE A 202 0.88 7.86 5.50
N SER A 203 1.27 7.94 6.77
CA SER A 203 0.41 8.36 7.87
C SER A 203 1.07 9.46 8.70
N ARG A 204 0.25 10.23 9.45
CA ARG A 204 0.73 11.24 10.37
C ARG A 204 1.45 10.63 11.56
N GLU A 205 0.95 9.49 11.99
CA GLU A 205 1.45 8.73 13.13
C GLU A 205 2.90 8.28 12.84
N LEU A 206 3.14 7.64 11.68
CA LEU A 206 4.49 7.29 11.21
C LEU A 206 5.39 8.52 11.08
N LYS A 207 4.85 9.63 10.57
CA LYS A 207 5.61 10.89 10.49
C LYS A 207 6.13 11.30 11.85
N THR A 208 5.26 11.33 12.86
CA THR A 208 5.61 11.78 14.22
C THR A 208 6.63 10.84 14.85
N GLU A 209 6.33 9.54 14.88
CA GLU A 209 7.18 8.53 15.53
C GLU A 209 8.58 8.43 14.90
N TYR A 210 8.67 8.39 13.58
CA TYR A 210 9.97 8.28 12.90
C TYR A 210 10.77 9.60 12.94
N ALA A 211 10.10 10.74 12.75
CA ALA A 211 10.79 12.04 12.82
C ALA A 211 11.37 12.32 14.21
N GLU A 212 10.64 11.98 15.27
CA GLU A 212 11.10 12.15 16.66
C GLU A 212 12.22 11.15 17.00
N THR A 213 12.06 9.88 16.62
CA THR A 213 13.05 8.83 16.92
C THR A 213 14.37 9.06 16.20
N PHE A 214 14.34 9.41 14.93
CA PHE A 214 15.54 9.52 14.09
C PHE A 214 16.00 10.97 13.86
N ARG A 215 15.26 11.96 14.38
CA ARG A 215 15.57 13.40 14.25
C ARG A 215 15.74 13.84 12.79
N VAL A 216 14.92 13.30 11.89
CA VAL A 216 14.94 13.57 10.45
C VAL A 216 13.70 14.36 10.07
N GLY A 217 13.85 15.36 9.20
CA GLY A 217 12.72 16.09 8.64
C GLY A 217 11.75 15.15 7.91
N ALA A 218 10.44 15.32 8.13
CA ALA A 218 9.45 14.40 7.58
C ALA A 218 8.25 15.11 6.97
N THR A 219 7.78 14.59 5.82
CA THR A 219 6.57 15.04 5.12
C THR A 219 5.59 13.90 5.01
N HIS A 220 4.32 14.18 5.31
CA HIS A 220 3.23 13.24 5.15
C HIS A 220 2.57 13.41 3.77
N LEU A 221 2.57 12.35 2.95
CA LEU A 221 1.94 12.29 1.64
C LEU A 221 1.11 11.01 1.50
N LEU A 222 -0.20 11.18 1.34
CA LEU A 222 -1.12 10.08 1.10
C LEU A 222 -1.16 9.70 -0.38
N THR A 223 -1.52 8.46 -0.64
CA THR A 223 -1.83 7.99 -1.99
C THR A 223 -3.00 8.80 -2.56
N GLY A 224 -2.87 9.28 -3.78
CA GLY A 224 -3.96 9.93 -4.48
C GLY A 224 -4.97 8.95 -5.07
N ALA A 225 -6.17 9.43 -5.35
CA ALA A 225 -7.19 8.66 -6.04
C ALA A 225 -6.77 8.29 -7.47
N ALA A 226 -7.30 7.17 -7.95
CA ALA A 226 -7.03 6.66 -9.30
C ALA A 226 -7.81 7.42 -10.40
N PHE A 227 -8.73 8.32 -10.03
CA PHE A 227 -9.57 9.11 -10.93
C PHE A 227 -9.84 10.49 -10.33
N GLU A 228 -10.42 11.38 -11.11
CA GLU A 228 -10.78 12.71 -10.66
C GLU A 228 -11.83 12.67 -9.54
N THR A 229 -11.63 13.52 -8.54
CA THR A 229 -12.56 13.64 -7.42
C THR A 229 -13.89 14.21 -7.91
N ALA A 230 -15.01 13.60 -7.49
CA ALA A 230 -16.35 14.07 -7.78
C ALA A 230 -16.54 15.55 -7.38
N LEU A 231 -17.35 16.27 -8.13
CA LEU A 231 -17.67 17.67 -7.83
C LEU A 231 -18.73 17.78 -6.75
N GLU A 232 -19.69 16.85 -6.75
CA GLU A 232 -20.85 16.82 -5.85
C GLU A 232 -21.06 15.41 -5.28
N PRO A 233 -21.74 15.28 -4.13
CA PRO A 233 -22.16 14.01 -3.57
C PRO A 233 -23.04 13.20 -4.52
N ARG A 234 -22.79 11.89 -4.56
CA ARG A 234 -23.60 10.91 -5.28
C ARG A 234 -24.43 10.13 -4.28
N LEU A 235 -25.67 10.54 -4.11
CA LEU A 235 -26.56 10.01 -3.10
C LEU A 235 -27.64 9.11 -3.73
N ALA A 236 -27.75 7.89 -3.26
CA ALA A 236 -28.96 7.08 -3.46
C ALA A 236 -30.03 7.59 -2.50
N GLU A 237 -31.25 7.79 -2.97
CA GLU A 237 -32.39 8.24 -2.14
C GLU A 237 -32.67 7.22 -1.03
N ASN A 238 -32.78 5.95 -1.40
CA ASN A 238 -33.02 4.82 -0.50
C ASN A 238 -31.94 3.76 -0.73
N PRO A 239 -30.75 3.90 -0.13
CA PRO A 239 -29.66 2.94 -0.34
C PRO A 239 -30.01 1.61 0.29
N ARG A 240 -29.79 0.52 -0.45
CA ARG A 240 -29.99 -0.85 0.01
C ARG A 240 -28.70 -1.66 0.04
N VAL A 241 -27.69 -1.23 -0.74
CA VAL A 241 -26.45 -1.97 -0.92
C VAL A 241 -25.28 -1.20 -0.36
N ILE A 242 -24.54 -1.86 0.54
CA ILE A 242 -23.24 -1.42 1.05
C ILE A 242 -22.17 -2.19 0.29
N SER A 243 -21.19 -1.52 -0.29
CA SER A 243 -20.15 -2.15 -1.11
C SER A 243 -18.78 -2.06 -0.42
N TYR A 244 -18.14 -3.19 -0.24
CA TYR A 244 -16.78 -3.33 0.25
C TYR A 244 -15.85 -3.75 -0.89
N PHE A 245 -14.72 -3.04 -1.05
CA PHE A 245 -13.70 -3.35 -2.05
C PHE A 245 -12.36 -3.58 -1.37
N GLY A 246 -11.88 -4.82 -1.32
CA GLY A 246 -10.56 -5.03 -0.74
C GLY A 246 -10.19 -6.45 -0.36
N ASN A 247 -9.05 -6.52 0.34
CA ASN A 247 -8.56 -7.75 0.94
C ASN A 247 -9.28 -7.98 2.28
N ILE A 248 -9.83 -9.17 2.46
CA ILE A 248 -10.57 -9.56 3.68
C ILE A 248 -9.71 -10.33 4.70
N ARG A 249 -8.39 -10.49 4.43
CA ARG A 249 -7.42 -11.05 5.38
C ARG A 249 -7.15 -10.11 6.54
N CYS A 250 -6.25 -10.48 7.43
CA CYS A 250 -6.04 -9.80 8.71
C CYS A 250 -7.36 -9.68 9.47
N ASN A 251 -8.11 -10.79 9.52
CA ASN A 251 -9.38 -10.94 10.24
C ASN A 251 -10.49 -9.93 9.86
N ARG A 252 -10.33 -9.15 8.78
CA ARG A 252 -11.40 -8.26 8.28
C ARG A 252 -12.67 -9.02 7.91
N TYR A 253 -12.55 -10.30 7.49
CA TYR A 253 -13.72 -11.15 7.22
C TYR A 253 -14.58 -11.35 8.49
N ILE A 254 -14.00 -11.30 9.70
CA ILE A 254 -14.76 -11.38 10.95
C ILE A 254 -15.62 -10.12 11.12
N SER A 255 -15.05 -8.94 10.92
CA SER A 255 -15.79 -7.67 10.99
C SER A 255 -16.86 -7.56 9.90
N LEU A 256 -16.58 -8.04 8.67
CA LEU A 256 -17.57 -8.13 7.60
C LEU A 256 -18.69 -9.10 7.97
N GLY A 257 -18.38 -10.24 8.61
CA GLY A 257 -19.37 -11.17 9.13
C GLY A 257 -20.24 -10.57 10.25
N GLN A 258 -19.69 -9.69 11.09
CA GLN A 258 -20.46 -8.94 12.09
C GLN A 258 -21.45 -7.99 11.41
N ILE A 259 -21.03 -7.30 10.35
CA ILE A 259 -21.91 -6.43 9.55
C ILE A 259 -23.03 -7.27 8.91
N GLY A 260 -22.69 -8.40 8.25
CA GLY A 260 -23.69 -9.28 7.64
C GLY A 260 -24.73 -9.79 8.62
N ARG A 261 -24.30 -10.24 9.83
CA ARG A 261 -25.22 -10.65 10.89
C ARG A 261 -26.12 -9.51 11.33
N THR A 262 -25.57 -8.31 11.56
CA THR A 262 -26.35 -7.15 12.00
C THR A 262 -27.34 -6.72 10.92
N LEU A 263 -26.99 -6.78 9.63
CA LEU A 263 -27.92 -6.52 8.53
C LEU A 263 -29.05 -7.57 8.48
N ASP A 264 -28.75 -8.86 8.69
CA ASP A 264 -29.78 -9.91 8.75
C ASP A 264 -30.78 -9.66 9.91
N GLU A 265 -30.27 -9.16 11.04
CA GLU A 265 -31.11 -8.77 12.18
C GLU A 265 -31.98 -7.55 11.86
N ILE A 266 -31.40 -6.49 11.29
CA ILE A 266 -32.12 -5.29 10.85
C ILE A 266 -33.20 -5.64 9.82
N ASN A 267 -32.84 -6.44 8.80
CA ASN A 267 -33.78 -6.85 7.75
C ASN A 267 -34.98 -7.62 8.32
N ARG A 268 -34.76 -8.51 9.29
CA ARG A 268 -35.82 -9.26 9.95
C ARG A 268 -36.75 -8.38 10.80
N GLU A 269 -36.16 -7.42 11.52
CA GLU A 269 -36.92 -6.53 12.40
C GLU A 269 -37.72 -5.45 11.65
N LEU A 270 -37.13 -4.89 10.60
CA LEU A 270 -37.73 -3.78 9.86
C LEU A 270 -38.45 -4.20 8.57
N GLY A 271 -38.35 -5.49 8.20
CA GLY A 271 -38.93 -5.98 6.95
C GLY A 271 -38.22 -5.42 5.70
N THR A 272 -36.91 -5.19 5.78
CA THR A 272 -36.08 -4.63 4.73
C THR A 272 -35.22 -5.69 4.04
N ASP A 273 -34.49 -5.33 2.99
CA ASP A 273 -33.65 -6.18 2.17
C ASP A 273 -32.25 -5.58 1.94
N TYR A 274 -31.63 -5.03 2.99
CA TYR A 274 -30.28 -4.48 2.92
C TYR A 274 -29.24 -5.55 2.63
N GLU A 275 -28.27 -5.25 1.77
CA GLU A 275 -27.23 -6.15 1.30
C GLU A 275 -25.82 -5.59 1.53
N LEU A 276 -24.86 -6.49 1.70
CA LEU A 276 -23.41 -6.21 1.74
C LEU A 276 -22.74 -6.93 0.56
N ASP A 277 -22.37 -6.18 -0.45
CA ASP A 277 -21.60 -6.64 -1.60
C ASP A 277 -20.10 -6.61 -1.27
N ILE A 278 -19.43 -7.77 -1.35
CA ILE A 278 -18.01 -7.91 -1.06
C ILE A 278 -17.22 -8.22 -2.33
N TYR A 279 -16.44 -7.25 -2.78
CA TYR A 279 -15.53 -7.39 -3.93
C TYR A 279 -14.12 -7.73 -3.45
N THR A 280 -13.73 -8.99 -3.57
CA THR A 280 -12.44 -9.49 -3.07
C THR A 280 -11.81 -10.52 -4.01
N ALA A 281 -10.47 -10.61 -3.97
CA ALA A 281 -9.69 -11.65 -4.64
C ALA A 281 -9.42 -12.86 -3.75
N GLU A 282 -10.04 -12.96 -2.57
CA GLU A 282 -9.86 -14.09 -1.65
C GLU A 282 -10.38 -15.38 -2.28
N LYS A 283 -9.67 -16.47 -2.01
CA LYS A 283 -9.97 -17.81 -2.53
C LYS A 283 -9.99 -18.89 -1.45
N ASP A 284 -9.76 -18.53 -0.20
CA ASP A 284 -9.79 -19.46 0.91
C ASP A 284 -11.26 -19.87 1.17
N PRO A 285 -11.61 -21.16 0.97
CA PRO A 285 -13.01 -21.60 1.06
C PRO A 285 -13.59 -21.42 2.46
N GLU A 286 -12.77 -21.56 3.52
CA GLU A 286 -13.24 -21.44 4.91
C GLU A 286 -13.62 -19.98 5.19
N ILE A 287 -12.80 -19.02 4.72
CA ILE A 287 -13.09 -17.60 4.86
C ILE A 287 -14.35 -17.23 4.09
N LEU A 288 -14.48 -17.66 2.83
CA LEU A 288 -15.65 -17.37 1.99
C LEU A 288 -16.93 -17.98 2.59
N ALA A 289 -16.92 -19.26 2.98
CA ALA A 289 -18.04 -19.92 3.62
C ALA A 289 -18.47 -19.26 4.94
N SER A 290 -17.53 -18.67 5.70
CA SER A 290 -17.84 -17.93 6.93
C SER A 290 -18.68 -16.69 6.69
N LEU A 291 -18.62 -16.11 5.49
CA LEU A 291 -19.37 -14.92 5.06
C LEU A 291 -20.69 -15.30 4.39
N GLU A 292 -20.70 -16.32 3.53
CA GLU A 292 -21.88 -16.78 2.78
C GLU A 292 -23.03 -17.31 3.66
N ARG A 293 -22.76 -17.59 4.94
CA ARG A 293 -23.81 -18.00 5.90
C ARG A 293 -24.81 -16.87 6.23
N TYR A 294 -24.47 -15.62 5.98
CA TYR A 294 -25.35 -14.47 6.19
C TYR A 294 -26.13 -14.16 4.91
N LYS A 295 -27.47 -14.02 5.01
CA LYS A 295 -28.36 -13.82 3.85
C LYS A 295 -28.12 -12.48 3.16
N SER A 296 -27.74 -11.45 3.93
CA SER A 296 -27.43 -10.12 3.45
C SER A 296 -26.06 -9.99 2.78
N VAL A 297 -25.22 -11.03 2.82
CA VAL A 297 -23.88 -10.98 2.24
C VAL A 297 -23.84 -11.59 0.86
N LYS A 298 -23.23 -10.85 -0.09
CA LYS A 298 -23.01 -11.32 -1.46
C LYS A 298 -21.53 -11.18 -1.83
N LEU A 299 -20.93 -12.30 -2.24
CA LEU A 299 -19.56 -12.33 -2.75
C LEU A 299 -19.56 -12.02 -4.25
N CYS A 300 -19.03 -10.86 -4.63
CA CYS A 300 -19.06 -10.34 -6.01
C CYS A 300 -17.78 -10.63 -6.81
N GLY A 301 -16.79 -11.32 -6.19
CA GLY A 301 -15.51 -11.62 -6.83
C GLY A 301 -14.58 -10.40 -6.90
N PHE A 302 -13.58 -10.47 -7.77
CA PHE A 302 -12.54 -9.45 -7.90
C PHE A 302 -12.82 -8.54 -9.09
N VAL A 303 -12.70 -7.22 -8.87
CA VAL A 303 -12.76 -6.20 -9.92
C VAL A 303 -11.48 -5.35 -9.91
N ALA A 304 -11.01 -4.93 -11.08
CA ALA A 304 -9.83 -4.10 -11.26
C ALA A 304 -9.98 -3.17 -12.47
N GLY A 305 -9.09 -2.19 -12.59
CA GLY A 305 -9.10 -1.22 -13.69
C GLY A 305 -10.44 -0.48 -13.79
N ASP A 306 -10.94 -0.31 -15.02
CA ASP A 306 -12.18 0.42 -15.30
C ASP A 306 -13.40 -0.23 -14.64
N ALA A 307 -13.45 -1.57 -14.55
CA ALA A 307 -14.54 -2.27 -13.86
C ALA A 307 -14.59 -1.93 -12.36
N PHE A 308 -13.43 -1.74 -11.71
CA PHE A 308 -13.38 -1.28 -10.32
C PHE A 308 -13.91 0.16 -10.20
N VAL A 309 -13.47 1.05 -11.07
CA VAL A 309 -13.92 2.47 -11.06
C VAL A 309 -15.42 2.54 -11.28
N GLN A 310 -15.97 1.79 -12.25
CA GLN A 310 -17.41 1.73 -12.52
C GLN A 310 -18.17 1.17 -11.32
N ALA A 311 -17.75 0.04 -10.75
CA ALA A 311 -18.41 -0.56 -9.58
C ALA A 311 -18.42 0.40 -8.38
N LEU A 312 -17.33 1.12 -8.16
CA LEU A 312 -17.22 2.09 -7.07
C LEU A 312 -18.11 3.33 -7.31
N GLN A 313 -18.19 3.82 -8.54
CA GLN A 313 -19.03 4.96 -8.90
C GLN A 313 -20.53 4.66 -8.88
N HIS A 314 -20.92 3.40 -9.10
CA HIS A 314 -22.32 2.95 -9.04
C HIS A 314 -22.71 2.43 -7.64
N ALA A 315 -21.78 2.35 -6.71
CA ALA A 315 -22.08 1.97 -5.33
C ALA A 315 -23.04 2.99 -4.68
N GLN A 316 -23.92 2.52 -3.81
CA GLN A 316 -24.87 3.35 -3.06
C GLN A 316 -24.26 3.84 -1.74
N LEU A 317 -23.52 2.96 -1.07
CA LEU A 317 -22.75 3.21 0.14
C LEU A 317 -21.43 2.46 0.03
N LEU A 318 -20.31 3.07 0.43
CA LEU A 318 -19.00 2.45 0.45
C LEU A 318 -18.57 2.12 1.87
N LEU A 319 -17.76 1.07 2.03
CA LEU A 319 -17.35 0.59 3.33
C LEU A 319 -15.84 0.41 3.43
N HIS A 320 -15.26 0.91 4.53
CA HIS A 320 -13.93 0.54 5.03
C HIS A 320 -14.07 -0.30 6.29
N VAL A 321 -13.30 -1.38 6.38
CA VAL A 321 -13.35 -2.30 7.53
C VAL A 321 -11.95 -2.64 7.99
N GLU A 322 -11.76 -2.65 9.32
CA GLU A 322 -10.61 -3.21 10.00
C GLU A 322 -11.04 -4.22 11.08
N ALA A 323 -10.11 -5.08 11.52
CA ALA A 323 -10.36 -6.06 12.53
C ALA A 323 -10.11 -5.50 13.95
N PHE A 324 -10.76 -6.09 14.97
CA PHE A 324 -10.67 -5.65 16.37
C PHE A 324 -9.73 -6.51 17.21
N ASP A 325 -9.10 -7.53 16.66
CA ASP A 325 -8.12 -8.32 17.40
C ASP A 325 -6.76 -7.62 17.44
N GLU A 326 -6.07 -7.75 18.57
CA GLU A 326 -4.80 -7.07 18.85
C GLU A 326 -3.73 -7.34 17.79
N ALA A 327 -3.59 -8.58 17.33
CA ALA A 327 -2.58 -8.95 16.34
C ALA A 327 -2.82 -8.30 14.97
N SER A 328 -4.09 -8.17 14.58
CA SER A 328 -4.46 -7.46 13.33
C SER A 328 -4.30 -5.96 13.49
N ILE A 329 -4.66 -5.39 14.63
CA ILE A 329 -4.47 -3.97 14.95
C ILE A 329 -2.98 -3.63 14.85
N ASP A 330 -2.12 -4.34 15.58
CA ASP A 330 -0.67 -4.11 15.58
C ASP A 330 -0.08 -4.18 14.17
N PHE A 331 -0.58 -5.10 13.34
CA PHE A 331 -0.08 -5.27 11.97
C PHE A 331 -0.45 -4.13 11.04
N VAL A 332 -1.64 -3.51 11.19
CA VAL A 332 -2.13 -2.46 10.27
C VAL A 332 -2.18 -1.07 10.90
N LYS A 333 -1.81 -0.91 12.17
CA LYS A 333 -1.97 0.29 12.98
C LYS A 333 -1.56 1.58 12.25
N HIS A 334 -0.43 1.57 11.58
CA HIS A 334 0.14 2.73 10.90
C HIS A 334 -0.15 2.79 9.41
N SER A 335 -0.79 1.75 8.86
CA SER A 335 -1.10 1.67 7.44
C SER A 335 -2.34 2.49 7.10
N VAL A 336 -2.34 3.11 5.91
CA VAL A 336 -3.52 3.75 5.33
C VAL A 336 -3.91 3.01 4.07
N SER A 337 -5.14 2.50 4.03
CA SER A 337 -5.64 1.77 2.87
C SER A 337 -5.70 2.66 1.63
N THR A 338 -5.08 2.22 0.54
CA THR A 338 -5.13 2.93 -0.75
C THR A 338 -6.54 3.09 -1.31
N LYS A 339 -7.49 2.24 -0.88
CA LYS A 339 -8.90 2.32 -1.30
C LYS A 339 -9.64 3.52 -0.69
N ILE A 340 -9.16 4.03 0.45
CA ILE A 340 -9.73 5.24 1.07
C ILE A 340 -9.67 6.42 0.09
N ALA A 341 -8.55 6.59 -0.62
CA ALA A 341 -8.41 7.65 -1.61
C ALA A 341 -9.51 7.59 -2.69
N ASP A 342 -9.71 6.39 -3.26
CA ASP A 342 -10.72 6.16 -4.30
C ASP A 342 -12.13 6.34 -3.75
N SER A 343 -12.41 5.81 -2.55
CA SER A 343 -13.72 5.92 -1.90
C SER A 343 -14.11 7.38 -1.62
N LEU A 344 -13.19 8.15 -1.02
CA LEU A 344 -13.43 9.58 -0.73
C LEU A 344 -13.59 10.42 -2.01
N ALA A 345 -12.87 10.06 -3.09
CA ALA A 345 -12.94 10.77 -4.36
C ALA A 345 -14.22 10.47 -5.15
N SER A 346 -14.90 9.36 -4.88
CA SER A 346 -16.08 8.92 -5.63
C SER A 346 -17.32 9.81 -5.45
N GLY A 347 -17.41 10.53 -4.34
CA GLY A 347 -18.60 11.28 -3.94
C GLY A 347 -19.71 10.40 -3.34
N VAL A 348 -19.52 9.09 -3.25
CA VAL A 348 -20.45 8.17 -2.60
C VAL A 348 -20.28 8.24 -1.07
N PRO A 349 -21.36 8.22 -0.27
CA PRO A 349 -21.24 8.21 1.20
C PRO A 349 -20.41 7.05 1.71
N PHE A 350 -19.52 7.33 2.66
CA PHE A 350 -18.51 6.40 3.12
C PHE A 350 -18.77 6.00 4.57
N LEU A 351 -18.70 4.69 4.85
CA LEU A 351 -18.82 4.10 6.17
C LEU A 351 -17.46 3.54 6.60
N ALA A 352 -17.21 3.52 7.91
CA ALA A 352 -16.01 2.95 8.47
C ALA A 352 -16.33 2.14 9.73
N TYR A 353 -15.79 0.93 9.80
CA TYR A 353 -15.94 0.05 10.95
C TYR A 353 -14.59 -0.56 11.34
N GLY A 354 -14.06 -0.14 12.47
CA GLY A 354 -12.75 -0.59 12.95
C GLY A 354 -12.25 0.20 14.15
N PRO A 355 -11.20 -0.30 14.84
CA PRO A 355 -10.61 0.35 16.02
C PRO A 355 -10.09 1.76 15.71
N GLU A 356 -10.30 2.69 16.65
CA GLU A 356 -9.89 4.08 16.51
C GLU A 356 -8.37 4.26 16.36
N GLU A 357 -7.58 3.39 17.00
CA GLU A 357 -6.11 3.49 17.00
C GLU A 357 -5.45 3.22 15.63
N ILE A 358 -6.18 2.72 14.64
CA ILE A 358 -5.64 2.46 13.29
C ILE A 358 -5.60 3.75 12.47
N SER A 359 -4.48 4.07 11.85
CA SER A 359 -4.26 5.31 11.07
C SER A 359 -5.32 5.55 9.99
N SER A 360 -5.83 4.49 9.34
CA SER A 360 -6.97 4.59 8.41
C SER A 360 -8.21 5.18 9.08
N MET A 361 -8.57 4.64 10.26
CA MET A 361 -9.72 5.10 11.03
C MET A 361 -9.51 6.51 11.56
N GLN A 362 -8.34 6.80 12.13
CA GLN A 362 -7.98 8.14 12.61
C GLN A 362 -8.07 9.20 11.51
N HIS A 363 -7.66 8.86 10.28
CA HIS A 363 -7.78 9.75 9.14
C HIS A 363 -9.25 10.09 8.85
N LEU A 364 -10.13 9.08 8.81
CA LEU A 364 -11.55 9.25 8.54
C LEU A 364 -12.27 10.01 9.65
N LEU A 365 -12.01 9.68 10.90
CA LEU A 365 -12.61 10.31 12.10
C LEU A 365 -12.18 11.78 12.23
N ARG A 366 -10.88 12.05 12.14
CA ARG A 366 -10.31 13.42 12.23
C ARG A 366 -10.92 14.38 11.22
N HIS A 367 -11.29 13.89 10.05
CA HIS A 367 -11.85 14.68 8.98
C HIS A 367 -13.37 14.58 8.86
N GLU A 368 -14.01 13.78 9.70
CA GLU A 368 -15.47 13.56 9.70
C GLU A 368 -16.04 13.20 8.32
N CYS A 369 -15.27 12.41 7.55
CA CYS A 369 -15.57 12.08 6.17
C CYS A 369 -16.12 10.66 5.97
N ALA A 370 -16.56 10.02 7.07
CA ALA A 370 -17.26 8.75 7.06
C ALA A 370 -18.27 8.67 8.22
N ILE A 371 -19.33 7.90 8.04
CA ILE A 371 -20.16 7.42 9.17
C ILE A 371 -19.40 6.27 9.79
N ALA A 372 -18.95 6.40 11.05
CA ALA A 372 -18.02 5.48 11.65
C ALA A 372 -18.56 4.81 12.91
N ALA A 373 -18.20 3.53 13.10
CA ALA A 373 -18.27 2.83 14.37
C ALA A 373 -16.85 2.36 14.76
N THR A 374 -16.43 2.70 15.96
CA THR A 374 -15.10 2.38 16.50
C THR A 374 -15.12 1.18 17.43
N SER A 375 -16.29 0.65 17.70
CA SER A 375 -16.51 -0.55 18.51
C SER A 375 -17.65 -1.42 17.95
N PRO A 376 -17.68 -2.73 18.29
CA PRO A 376 -18.80 -3.60 17.90
C PRO A 376 -20.16 -3.14 18.46
N ALA A 377 -20.16 -2.44 19.59
CA ALA A 377 -21.41 -1.93 20.21
C ALA A 377 -22.07 -0.83 19.36
N GLU A 378 -21.28 -0.04 18.62
CA GLU A 378 -21.78 1.07 17.79
C GLU A 378 -22.22 0.61 16.36
N LEU A 379 -21.92 -0.64 15.99
CA LEU A 379 -22.10 -1.12 14.62
C LEU A 379 -23.55 -0.98 14.13
N ARG A 380 -24.52 -1.37 14.96
CA ARG A 380 -25.95 -1.32 14.59
C ARG A 380 -26.41 0.11 14.33
N ASP A 381 -26.05 1.04 15.21
CA ASP A 381 -26.44 2.44 15.10
C ASP A 381 -25.79 3.11 13.89
N MET A 382 -24.51 2.79 13.62
CA MET A 382 -23.83 3.24 12.40
C MET A 382 -24.55 2.77 11.14
N LEU A 383 -24.92 1.49 11.05
CA LEU A 383 -25.62 0.93 9.90
C LEU A 383 -26.99 1.59 9.71
N LEU A 384 -27.78 1.73 10.76
CA LEU A 384 -29.07 2.41 10.69
C LEU A 384 -28.93 3.86 10.25
N ARG A 385 -27.99 4.64 10.82
CA ARG A 385 -27.70 6.01 10.36
C ARG A 385 -27.34 6.04 8.89
N ALA A 386 -26.45 5.19 8.45
CA ALA A 386 -26.01 5.14 7.06
C ALA A 386 -27.15 4.83 6.08
N LEU A 387 -28.05 3.94 6.45
CA LEU A 387 -29.15 3.48 5.60
C LEU A 387 -30.35 4.42 5.61
N THR A 388 -30.63 5.10 6.75
CA THR A 388 -31.87 5.88 6.92
C THR A 388 -31.68 7.39 6.97
N ASP A 389 -30.50 7.91 7.36
CA ASP A 389 -30.26 9.35 7.50
C ASP A 389 -29.63 9.94 6.22
N GLY A 390 -30.45 10.50 5.34
CA GLY A 390 -30.02 11.16 4.10
C GLY A 390 -29.19 12.42 4.32
N ALA A 391 -29.48 13.19 5.40
CA ALA A 391 -28.73 14.39 5.72
C ALA A 391 -27.30 14.06 6.15
N GLU A 392 -27.14 13.03 6.98
CA GLU A 392 -25.84 12.57 7.39
C GLU A 392 -25.03 11.99 6.24
N ARG A 393 -25.65 11.19 5.35
CA ARG A 393 -25.00 10.71 4.12
C ARG A 393 -24.46 11.86 3.27
N ARG A 394 -25.27 12.91 3.09
CA ARG A 394 -24.85 14.11 2.35
C ARG A 394 -23.65 14.79 3.02
N ARG A 395 -23.75 15.03 4.33
CA ARG A 395 -22.70 15.67 5.12
C ARG A 395 -21.35 14.97 4.99
N VAL A 396 -21.31 13.65 5.18
CA VAL A 396 -20.05 12.89 5.09
C VAL A 396 -19.51 12.81 3.66
N ALA A 397 -20.38 12.72 2.64
CA ALA A 397 -19.94 12.72 1.24
C ALA A 397 -19.35 14.07 0.81
N GLU A 398 -19.93 15.19 1.23
CA GLU A 398 -19.36 16.54 1.01
C GLU A 398 -17.98 16.67 1.68
N ARG A 399 -17.85 16.21 2.92
CA ARG A 399 -16.56 16.15 3.63
C ARG A 399 -15.57 15.25 2.94
N ALA A 400 -15.98 14.06 2.49
CA ALA A 400 -15.15 13.12 1.77
C ALA A 400 -14.52 13.73 0.50
N ILE A 401 -15.34 14.44 -0.29
CA ILE A 401 -14.88 15.17 -1.48
C ILE A 401 -13.83 16.23 -1.13
N LEU A 402 -14.05 17.02 -0.08
CA LEU A 402 -13.09 18.04 0.36
C LEU A 402 -11.77 17.40 0.82
N VAL A 403 -11.84 16.30 1.56
CA VAL A 403 -10.67 15.54 2.04
C VAL A 403 -9.91 14.93 0.87
N ALA A 404 -10.62 14.34 -0.11
CA ALA A 404 -10.01 13.81 -1.32
C ALA A 404 -9.26 14.91 -2.09
N LYS A 405 -9.89 16.06 -2.36
CA LYS A 405 -9.27 17.20 -3.05
C LYS A 405 -8.03 17.76 -2.32
N LYS A 406 -8.02 17.67 -1.00
CA LYS A 406 -6.92 18.23 -0.17
C LYS A 406 -5.77 17.27 0.03
N TYR A 407 -6.05 15.98 0.31
CA TYR A 407 -5.06 15.00 0.77
C TYR A 407 -4.82 13.86 -0.22
N HIS A 408 -5.81 13.53 -1.04
CA HIS A 408 -5.75 12.40 -1.98
C HIS A 408 -5.73 12.85 -3.45
N ASN A 409 -5.22 14.04 -3.71
CA ASN A 409 -5.02 14.54 -5.06
C ASN A 409 -3.63 14.15 -5.55
N SER A 410 -3.54 13.25 -6.52
CA SER A 410 -2.29 12.72 -7.08
C SER A 410 -1.37 13.83 -7.59
N GLU A 411 -1.92 14.80 -8.34
CA GLU A 411 -1.13 15.89 -8.91
C GLU A 411 -0.51 16.78 -7.84
N LYS A 412 -1.30 17.22 -6.86
CA LYS A 412 -0.82 18.06 -5.75
C LYS A 412 0.22 17.34 -4.89
N ASN A 413 0.02 16.03 -4.64
CA ASN A 413 0.96 15.25 -3.84
C ASN A 413 2.26 15.00 -4.62
N SER A 414 2.15 14.73 -5.92
CA SER A 414 3.31 14.60 -6.81
C SER A 414 4.11 15.89 -6.92
N GLU A 415 3.45 17.05 -7.04
CA GLU A 415 4.13 18.35 -7.07
C GLU A 415 4.87 18.63 -5.75
N LYS A 416 4.24 18.36 -4.61
CA LYS A 416 4.90 18.46 -3.29
C LYS A 416 6.14 17.56 -3.20
N LEU A 417 6.02 16.32 -3.69
CA LEU A 417 7.15 15.40 -3.72
C LEU A 417 8.25 15.93 -4.64
N ARG A 418 7.91 16.46 -5.82
CA ARG A 418 8.87 17.05 -6.77
C ARG A 418 9.67 18.20 -6.15
N LEU A 419 8.98 19.14 -5.49
CA LEU A 419 9.61 20.25 -4.79
C LEU A 419 10.52 19.79 -3.65
N LEU A 420 10.08 18.78 -2.88
CA LEU A 420 10.86 18.18 -1.81
C LEU A 420 12.15 17.55 -2.36
N LEU A 421 12.04 16.69 -3.39
CA LEU A 421 13.18 16.03 -3.99
C LEU A 421 14.17 17.05 -4.61
N ALA A 422 13.66 18.10 -5.26
CA ALA A 422 14.49 19.17 -5.79
C ALA A 422 15.25 19.93 -4.68
N ALA A 423 14.58 20.25 -3.57
CA ALA A 423 15.21 20.91 -2.42
C ALA A 423 16.31 20.05 -1.78
N VAL A 424 16.05 18.74 -1.61
CA VAL A 424 17.03 17.80 -1.06
C VAL A 424 18.23 17.64 -2.00
N SER A 425 18.00 17.60 -3.31
CA SER A 425 19.07 17.49 -4.33
C SER A 425 19.92 18.77 -4.44
N ALA A 426 19.32 19.95 -4.22
CA ALA A 426 20.03 21.24 -4.29
C ALA A 426 20.81 21.59 -3.02
N GLY A 427 20.51 20.97 -1.89
CA GLY A 427 21.15 21.24 -0.59
C GLY A 427 22.55 20.63 -0.44
N LYS A 428 23.09 20.07 -1.52
CA LYS A 428 24.50 19.64 -1.66
C LYS A 428 25.25 20.63 -2.55
#